data_00a9133c2d740ff73ffacb5854a0ee16
#
_entry.id   00a9133c2d740ff73ffacb5854a0ee16
#
_cell.length_a   1.000
_cell.length_b   1.000
_cell.length_c   1.000
_cell.angle_alpha   90.00
_cell.angle_beta   90.00
_cell.angle_gamma   90.00
#
_symmetry.space_group_name_H-M   'P 1'
#
loop_
_entity.id
_entity.type
_entity.pdbx_description
1 polymer ?
#
loop_
_entity_poly.entity_id
_entity_poly.type
_entity_poly.pdbx_seq_one_letter_code
_entity_poly.pdbx_strand_id
1 'polypeptide(L)'
;GQIGASKGFISGVNGTDLKLVCLPEYFLTSFPLGETRAQWKAKAAIDVNGKESEALGALAQKFKLFLCGNAYENDPNFPDLYFQSNLIWGPNGDVVLRYRRLISLYAPTPYDVLDRYLEVYGADALFPVADTEIGKLATIASEEILYPEIARMHAMKGAEVLLHPTSEVGSPALTAKDIAKRARAIESMAYVVSANSASIEGIAVPAASTDGMSKIVDWNGKVLVEAGTGETMVANAVIDLPALRDTRRRTGMTNFLAR
;
A
#
# COMPACT_ATOMS: atom_id res chain seq x y z
N GLY A 1 -5.36 20.84 2.54
CA GLY A 1 -4.96 20.47 3.85
C GLY A 1 -3.54 19.88 3.90
N GLN A 2 -3.36 18.84 4.67
CA GLN A 2 -2.04 18.27 5.02
C GLN A 2 -1.17 17.87 3.80
N ILE A 3 -1.73 17.19 2.78
CA ILE A 3 -0.96 16.78 1.59
C ILE A 3 -0.30 17.98 0.91
N GLY A 4 -1.02 19.10 0.74
CA GLY A 4 -0.48 20.27 0.07
C GLY A 4 0.62 20.98 0.89
N ALA A 5 0.43 21.10 2.21
CA ALA A 5 1.44 21.67 3.10
C ALA A 5 2.70 20.80 3.15
N SER A 6 2.53 19.48 3.29
CA SER A 6 3.64 18.53 3.29
C SER A 6 4.39 18.55 1.95
N LYS A 7 3.66 18.57 0.81
CA LYS A 7 4.28 18.64 -0.52
C LYS A 7 5.19 19.85 -0.66
N GLY A 8 4.71 21.05 -0.30
CA GLY A 8 5.50 22.28 -0.40
C GLY A 8 6.75 22.24 0.48
N PHE A 9 6.61 21.78 1.73
CA PHE A 9 7.73 21.68 2.67
C PHE A 9 8.76 20.64 2.21
N ILE A 10 8.31 19.42 1.88
CA ILE A 10 9.19 18.32 1.48
C ILE A 10 9.95 18.66 0.18
N SER A 11 9.25 19.24 -0.81
CA SER A 11 9.88 19.66 -2.05
C SER A 11 10.94 20.73 -1.84
N GLY A 12 10.67 21.68 -0.94
CA GLY A 12 11.64 22.71 -0.57
C GLY A 12 12.88 22.15 0.14
N VAL A 13 12.70 21.19 1.05
CA VAL A 13 13.82 20.59 1.79
C VAL A 13 14.66 19.65 0.93
N ASN A 14 14.01 18.81 0.13
CA ASN A 14 14.71 17.80 -0.66
C ASN A 14 15.22 18.31 -2.02
N GLY A 15 14.83 19.51 -2.44
CA GLY A 15 15.16 20.05 -3.76
C GLY A 15 14.52 19.28 -4.92
N THR A 16 13.53 18.41 -4.65
CA THR A 16 12.82 17.61 -5.65
C THR A 16 11.35 17.53 -5.30
N ASP A 17 10.49 17.36 -6.32
CA ASP A 17 9.05 17.36 -6.13
C ASP A 17 8.55 16.03 -5.52
N LEU A 18 7.57 16.14 -4.62
CA LEU A 18 6.87 14.97 -4.06
C LEU A 18 5.98 14.37 -5.15
N LYS A 19 6.23 13.12 -5.52
CA LYS A 19 5.53 12.40 -6.59
C LYS A 19 4.64 11.25 -6.11
N LEU A 20 4.83 10.77 -4.89
CA LEU A 20 4.13 9.60 -4.37
C LEU A 20 3.76 9.80 -2.90
N VAL A 21 2.52 9.50 -2.55
CA VAL A 21 2.03 9.45 -1.18
C VAL A 21 1.40 8.10 -0.93
N CYS A 22 1.80 7.43 0.15
CA CYS A 22 1.16 6.22 0.66
C CYS A 22 0.40 6.57 1.95
N LEU A 23 -0.89 6.31 1.97
CA LEU A 23 -1.75 6.43 3.14
C LEU A 23 -1.81 5.10 3.88
N PRO A 24 -2.07 5.10 5.20
CA PRO A 24 -2.16 3.86 5.97
C PRO A 24 -3.43 3.07 5.64
N GLU A 25 -3.49 1.82 6.10
CA GLU A 25 -4.73 1.06 6.20
C GLU A 25 -5.72 1.81 7.10
N TYR A 26 -7.01 1.66 6.84
CA TYR A 26 -8.10 2.29 7.59
C TYR A 26 -8.09 3.83 7.62
N PHE A 27 -7.42 4.48 6.67
CA PHE A 27 -7.45 5.94 6.59
C PHE A 27 -8.82 6.49 6.21
N LEU A 28 -9.64 5.71 5.52
CA LEU A 28 -10.98 6.12 5.05
C LEU A 28 -12.08 5.61 5.98
N THR A 29 -11.97 4.36 6.39
CA THR A 29 -12.93 3.68 7.28
C THR A 29 -12.15 2.80 8.24
N SER A 30 -12.75 2.48 9.40
CA SER A 30 -12.17 1.51 10.32
C SER A 30 -12.35 0.07 9.80
N PHE A 31 -12.43 -0.92 10.66
CA PHE A 31 -12.67 -2.33 10.34
C PHE A 31 -13.92 -2.84 11.06
N PRO A 32 -14.54 -3.96 10.61
CA PRO A 32 -15.75 -4.50 11.26
C PRO A 32 -15.44 -4.98 12.68
N LEU A 33 -16.33 -4.63 13.61
CA LEU A 33 -16.27 -5.01 15.03
C LEU A 33 -17.57 -5.71 15.47
N GLY A 34 -17.98 -6.74 14.71
CA GLY A 34 -19.19 -7.50 14.97
C GLY A 34 -20.31 -7.28 13.95
N GLU A 35 -20.13 -6.37 13.00
CA GLU A 35 -21.05 -6.25 11.86
C GLU A 35 -21.00 -7.50 10.98
N THR A 36 -22.14 -7.90 10.47
CA THR A 36 -22.21 -8.91 9.40
C THR A 36 -21.55 -8.37 8.13
N ARG A 37 -21.20 -9.28 7.22
CA ARG A 37 -20.62 -8.91 5.90
C ARG A 37 -21.50 -7.89 5.16
N ALA A 38 -22.82 -8.12 5.12
CA ALA A 38 -23.75 -7.22 4.44
C ALA A 38 -23.84 -5.83 5.10
N GLN A 39 -23.85 -5.79 6.43
CA GLN A 39 -23.86 -4.53 7.18
C GLN A 39 -22.58 -3.74 6.95
N TRP A 40 -21.41 -4.40 7.01
CA TRP A 40 -20.15 -3.73 6.78
C TRP A 40 -20.00 -3.25 5.33
N LYS A 41 -20.40 -4.08 4.36
CA LYS A 41 -20.45 -3.69 2.95
C LYS A 41 -21.26 -2.40 2.75
N ALA A 42 -22.48 -2.35 3.29
CA ALA A 42 -23.35 -1.18 3.16
C ALA A 42 -22.79 0.08 3.86
N LYS A 43 -22.03 -0.11 4.96
CA LYS A 43 -21.50 0.98 5.78
C LYS A 43 -20.18 1.55 5.25
N ALA A 44 -19.30 0.71 4.72
CA ALA A 44 -17.91 1.05 4.53
C ALA A 44 -17.35 0.81 3.11
N ALA A 45 -18.01 0.00 2.29
CA ALA A 45 -17.50 -0.29 0.96
C ALA A 45 -17.84 0.83 -0.03
N ILE A 46 -16.86 1.21 -0.84
CA ILE A 46 -16.96 2.23 -1.87
C ILE A 46 -16.93 1.61 -3.27
N ASP A 47 -17.51 2.28 -4.23
CA ASP A 47 -17.32 1.93 -5.64
C ASP A 47 -16.01 2.55 -6.14
N VAL A 48 -15.23 1.77 -6.89
CA VAL A 48 -13.95 2.25 -7.44
C VAL A 48 -14.14 3.45 -8.36
N ASN A 49 -15.29 3.53 -9.03
CA ASN A 49 -15.69 4.68 -9.88
C ASN A 49 -16.72 5.58 -9.19
N GLY A 50 -16.84 5.51 -7.86
CA GLY A 50 -17.78 6.31 -7.07
C GLY A 50 -17.15 7.58 -6.50
N LYS A 51 -17.97 8.36 -5.83
CA LYS A 51 -17.64 9.71 -5.32
C LYS A 51 -16.43 9.76 -4.39
N GLU A 52 -16.21 8.72 -3.58
CA GLU A 52 -15.07 8.64 -2.66
C GLU A 52 -13.77 8.45 -3.45
N SER A 53 -13.78 7.56 -4.43
CA SER A 53 -12.64 7.32 -5.33
C SER A 53 -12.36 8.54 -6.20
N GLU A 54 -13.39 9.17 -6.76
CA GLU A 54 -13.28 10.42 -7.53
C GLU A 54 -12.66 11.55 -6.69
N ALA A 55 -13.05 11.67 -5.41
CA ALA A 55 -12.47 12.67 -4.51
C ALA A 55 -10.98 12.43 -4.25
N LEU A 56 -10.56 11.17 -4.11
CA LEU A 56 -9.14 10.80 -3.95
C LEU A 56 -8.36 10.99 -5.25
N GLY A 57 -8.95 10.63 -6.39
CA GLY A 57 -8.39 10.92 -7.71
C GLY A 57 -8.22 12.42 -7.96
N ALA A 58 -9.20 13.24 -7.58
CA ALA A 58 -9.10 14.70 -7.67
C ALA A 58 -7.97 15.27 -6.79
N LEU A 59 -7.68 14.67 -5.63
CA LEU A 59 -6.52 15.04 -4.81
C LEU A 59 -5.20 14.68 -5.52
N ALA A 60 -5.10 13.48 -6.08
CA ALA A 60 -3.94 13.05 -6.85
C ALA A 60 -3.69 13.99 -8.04
N GLN A 61 -4.73 14.32 -8.79
CA GLN A 61 -4.69 15.25 -9.91
C GLN A 61 -4.29 16.66 -9.49
N LYS A 62 -4.94 17.21 -8.45
CA LYS A 62 -4.65 18.56 -7.91
C LYS A 62 -3.20 18.73 -7.55
N PHE A 63 -2.59 17.73 -6.93
CA PHE A 63 -1.20 17.78 -6.48
C PHE A 63 -0.20 17.15 -7.45
N LYS A 64 -0.66 16.64 -8.58
CA LYS A 64 0.16 15.98 -9.62
C LYS A 64 1.07 14.92 -9.03
N LEU A 65 0.47 13.97 -8.28
CA LEU A 65 1.17 12.88 -7.62
C LEU A 65 0.38 11.56 -7.72
N PHE A 66 1.05 10.46 -7.43
CA PHE A 66 0.40 9.19 -7.20
C PHE A 66 -0.02 9.10 -5.73
N LEU A 67 -1.25 8.67 -5.49
CA LEU A 67 -1.82 8.50 -4.15
C LEU A 67 -2.19 7.04 -3.97
N CYS A 68 -1.58 6.36 -3.00
CA CYS A 68 -1.95 5.00 -2.63
C CYS A 68 -2.76 5.00 -1.33
N GLY A 69 -3.79 4.18 -1.27
CA GLY A 69 -4.59 3.99 -0.07
C GLY A 69 -5.33 2.66 -0.09
N ASN A 70 -5.82 2.26 1.08
CA ASN A 70 -6.61 1.04 1.28
C ASN A 70 -8.09 1.40 1.47
N ALA A 71 -9.00 0.62 0.89
CA ALA A 71 -10.44 0.77 1.04
C ALA A 71 -11.16 -0.58 0.98
N TYR A 72 -12.36 -0.65 1.52
CA TYR A 72 -13.29 -1.72 1.20
C TYR A 72 -14.00 -1.38 -0.11
N GLU A 73 -14.02 -2.33 -1.03
CA GLU A 73 -14.46 -2.14 -2.42
C GLU A 73 -15.73 -2.92 -2.70
N ASN A 74 -16.72 -2.24 -3.27
CA ASN A 74 -17.84 -2.87 -3.96
C ASN A 74 -17.43 -3.26 -5.37
N ASP A 75 -17.87 -4.46 -5.79
CA ASP A 75 -17.71 -4.91 -7.17
C ASP A 75 -19.04 -5.43 -7.70
N PRO A 76 -19.55 -4.90 -8.82
CA PRO A 76 -20.82 -5.36 -9.40
C PRO A 76 -20.79 -6.82 -9.88
N ASN A 77 -19.61 -7.38 -10.17
CA ASN A 77 -19.47 -8.78 -10.53
C ASN A 77 -19.56 -9.73 -9.32
N PHE A 78 -19.47 -9.19 -8.10
CA PHE A 78 -19.53 -9.92 -6.82
C PHE A 78 -20.48 -9.20 -5.85
N PRO A 79 -21.79 -9.16 -6.16
CA PRO A 79 -22.76 -8.34 -5.43
C PRO A 79 -22.89 -8.71 -3.95
N ASP A 80 -22.63 -9.95 -3.57
CA ASP A 80 -22.75 -10.46 -2.20
C ASP A 80 -21.47 -10.29 -1.36
N LEU A 81 -20.38 -9.77 -1.99
CA LEU A 81 -19.10 -9.59 -1.36
C LEU A 81 -18.67 -8.12 -1.36
N TYR A 82 -17.65 -7.84 -0.59
CA TYR A 82 -16.76 -6.70 -0.73
C TYR A 82 -15.33 -7.22 -0.67
N PHE A 83 -14.39 -6.47 -1.24
CA PHE A 83 -12.96 -6.80 -1.12
C PHE A 83 -12.26 -5.69 -0.33
N GLN A 84 -11.22 -6.05 0.39
CA GLN A 84 -10.27 -5.07 0.91
C GLN A 84 -9.22 -4.83 -0.17
N SER A 85 -9.15 -3.61 -0.68
CA SER A 85 -8.35 -3.28 -1.86
C SER A 85 -7.39 -2.15 -1.60
N ASN A 86 -6.17 -2.29 -2.09
CA ASN A 86 -5.26 -1.16 -2.23
C ASN A 86 -5.46 -0.56 -3.62
N LEU A 87 -5.64 0.74 -3.66
CA LEU A 87 -5.84 1.51 -4.88
C LEU A 87 -4.71 2.53 -5.04
N ILE A 88 -4.28 2.74 -6.28
CA ILE A 88 -3.37 3.84 -6.62
C ILE A 88 -4.09 4.75 -7.61
N TRP A 89 -4.29 6.01 -7.22
CA TRP A 89 -4.77 7.07 -8.09
C TRP A 89 -3.57 7.80 -8.67
N GLY A 90 -3.56 7.97 -9.99
CA GLY A 90 -2.52 8.66 -10.73
C GLY A 90 -2.73 10.18 -10.81
N PRO A 91 -1.73 10.91 -11.35
CA PRO A 91 -1.78 12.38 -11.45
C PRO A 91 -2.86 12.93 -12.39
N ASN A 92 -3.51 12.07 -13.16
CA ASN A 92 -4.69 12.43 -13.99
C ASN A 92 -6.03 12.19 -13.26
N GLY A 93 -5.99 11.62 -12.04
CA GLY A 93 -7.18 11.30 -11.25
C GLY A 93 -7.70 9.86 -11.43
N ASP A 94 -7.17 9.12 -12.39
CA ASP A 94 -7.60 7.76 -12.69
C ASP A 94 -7.00 6.74 -11.70
N VAL A 95 -7.72 5.65 -11.45
CA VAL A 95 -7.18 4.49 -10.73
C VAL A 95 -6.24 3.72 -11.67
N VAL A 96 -4.94 3.78 -11.40
CA VAL A 96 -3.90 3.15 -12.22
C VAL A 96 -3.52 1.76 -11.72
N LEU A 97 -3.87 1.42 -10.48
CA LEU A 97 -3.69 0.07 -9.92
C LEU A 97 -4.81 -0.23 -8.95
N ARG A 98 -5.32 -1.46 -9.02
CA ARG A 98 -6.25 -2.06 -8.07
C ARG A 98 -5.73 -3.43 -7.67
N TYR A 99 -5.36 -3.58 -6.42
CA TYR A 99 -4.94 -4.83 -5.81
C TYR A 99 -5.93 -5.23 -4.74
N ARG A 100 -6.57 -6.39 -4.89
CA ARG A 100 -7.44 -6.98 -3.88
C ARG A 100 -6.64 -7.91 -3.00
N ARG A 101 -6.70 -7.67 -1.71
CA ARG A 101 -6.00 -8.45 -0.70
C ARG A 101 -6.32 -9.93 -0.85
N LEU A 102 -5.27 -10.77 -0.93
CA LEU A 102 -5.38 -12.22 -1.16
C LEU A 102 -5.45 -13.01 0.14
N ILE A 103 -4.87 -12.47 1.23
CA ILE A 103 -4.82 -13.13 2.55
C ILE A 103 -5.45 -12.20 3.57
N SER A 104 -6.59 -12.58 4.12
CA SER A 104 -7.30 -11.79 5.14
C SER A 104 -7.96 -12.69 6.17
N LEU A 105 -8.00 -12.22 7.42
CA LEU A 105 -8.73 -12.88 8.51
C LEU A 105 -10.23 -12.54 8.50
N TYR A 106 -10.58 -11.36 8.01
CA TYR A 106 -11.94 -10.82 8.18
C TYR A 106 -12.65 -10.49 6.88
N ALA A 107 -11.94 -9.95 5.90
CA ALA A 107 -12.53 -9.57 4.63
C ALA A 107 -12.54 -10.76 3.65
N PRO A 108 -13.57 -10.89 2.80
CA PRO A 108 -13.52 -11.80 1.66
C PRO A 108 -12.34 -11.47 0.74
N THR A 109 -11.78 -12.50 0.14
CA THR A 109 -10.64 -12.39 -0.77
C THR A 109 -10.99 -12.96 -2.14
N PRO A 110 -10.22 -12.67 -3.19
CA PRO A 110 -10.35 -13.36 -4.47
C PRO A 110 -10.29 -14.88 -4.37
N TYR A 111 -9.64 -15.40 -3.34
CA TYR A 111 -9.52 -16.84 -3.12
C TYR A 111 -10.86 -17.50 -2.75
N ASP A 112 -11.74 -16.78 -2.07
CA ASP A 112 -13.08 -17.29 -1.69
C ASP A 112 -13.98 -17.52 -2.90
N VAL A 113 -13.66 -16.91 -4.06
CA VAL A 113 -14.43 -16.93 -5.30
C VAL A 113 -13.52 -17.10 -6.53
N LEU A 114 -12.44 -17.86 -6.38
CA LEU A 114 -11.30 -17.86 -7.30
C LEU A 114 -11.68 -18.14 -8.75
N ASP A 115 -12.47 -19.16 -9.02
CA ASP A 115 -12.85 -19.52 -10.40
C ASP A 115 -13.56 -18.36 -11.09
N ARG A 116 -14.56 -17.77 -10.42
CA ARG A 116 -15.28 -16.62 -10.94
C ARG A 116 -14.38 -15.37 -11.04
N TYR A 117 -13.48 -15.19 -10.09
CA TYR A 117 -12.53 -14.07 -10.14
C TYR A 117 -11.59 -14.17 -11.35
N LEU A 118 -11.06 -15.35 -11.61
CA LEU A 118 -10.19 -15.60 -12.77
C LEU A 118 -10.95 -15.46 -14.10
N GLU A 119 -12.21 -15.89 -14.14
CA GLU A 119 -13.07 -15.69 -15.32
C GLU A 119 -13.28 -14.20 -15.65
N VAL A 120 -13.51 -13.37 -14.62
CA VAL A 120 -13.81 -11.94 -14.80
C VAL A 120 -12.55 -11.10 -15.04
N TYR A 121 -11.48 -11.36 -14.28
CA TYR A 121 -10.32 -10.48 -14.22
C TYR A 121 -9.02 -11.11 -14.73
N GLY A 122 -8.97 -12.41 -14.88
CA GLY A 122 -7.76 -13.14 -15.23
C GLY A 122 -6.75 -13.25 -14.09
N ALA A 123 -5.75 -14.11 -14.28
CA ALA A 123 -4.72 -14.37 -13.26
C ALA A 123 -3.81 -13.16 -12.99
N ASP A 124 -3.62 -12.30 -13.98
CA ASP A 124 -2.77 -11.11 -13.84
C ASP A 124 -3.30 -10.11 -12.82
N ALA A 125 -4.62 -10.10 -12.60
CA ALA A 125 -5.26 -9.23 -11.62
C ALA A 125 -4.97 -9.62 -10.15
N LEU A 126 -4.45 -10.84 -9.91
CA LEU A 126 -4.04 -11.26 -8.56
C LEU A 126 -2.77 -10.53 -8.09
N PHE A 127 -1.87 -10.18 -9.01
CA PHE A 127 -0.60 -9.52 -8.71
C PHE A 127 -0.35 -8.36 -9.69
N PRO A 128 -1.17 -7.29 -9.66
CA PRO A 128 -1.04 -6.18 -10.58
C PRO A 128 0.23 -5.37 -10.30
N VAL A 129 0.86 -4.89 -11.37
CA VAL A 129 1.97 -3.92 -11.33
C VAL A 129 1.64 -2.79 -12.28
N ALA A 130 1.62 -1.55 -11.80
CA ALA A 130 1.42 -0.37 -12.62
C ALA A 130 2.76 0.14 -13.14
N ASP A 131 2.90 0.23 -14.46
CA ASP A 131 4.05 0.87 -15.11
C ASP A 131 3.78 2.38 -15.21
N THR A 132 4.54 3.17 -14.49
CA THR A 132 4.31 4.61 -14.34
C THR A 132 5.57 5.41 -14.62
N GLU A 133 5.41 6.73 -14.79
CA GLU A 133 6.54 7.65 -14.98
C GLU A 133 7.50 7.72 -13.78
N ILE A 134 7.04 7.31 -12.59
CA ILE A 134 7.85 7.25 -11.36
C ILE A 134 8.32 5.83 -11.03
N GLY A 135 8.24 4.90 -11.98
CA GLY A 135 8.66 3.50 -11.84
C GLY A 135 7.49 2.52 -11.78
N LYS A 136 7.82 1.25 -11.60
CA LYS A 136 6.85 0.17 -11.53
C LYS A 136 6.36 -0.01 -10.09
N LEU A 137 5.11 0.33 -9.86
CA LEU A 137 4.47 0.31 -8.54
C LEU A 137 3.65 -0.95 -8.35
N ALA A 138 3.72 -1.53 -7.16
CA ALA A 138 2.81 -2.56 -6.68
C ALA A 138 2.44 -2.31 -5.23
N THR A 139 1.48 -3.05 -4.71
CA THR A 139 1.02 -2.87 -3.32
C THR A 139 0.95 -4.20 -2.58
N ILE A 140 1.15 -4.14 -1.26
CA ILE A 140 0.99 -5.25 -0.32
C ILE A 140 0.03 -4.76 0.78
N ALA A 141 -0.96 -5.55 1.17
CA ALA A 141 -1.94 -5.13 2.15
C ALA A 141 -1.61 -5.69 3.55
N SER A 142 -1.23 -4.80 4.45
CA SER A 142 -1.11 -5.08 5.89
C SER A 142 -0.32 -6.37 6.22
N GLU A 143 -0.96 -7.40 6.83
CA GLU A 143 -0.33 -8.67 7.21
C GLU A 143 0.29 -9.43 6.04
N GLU A 144 -0.08 -9.16 4.82
CA GLU A 144 0.50 -9.81 3.65
C GLU A 144 2.01 -9.58 3.51
N ILE A 145 2.55 -8.56 4.18
CA ILE A 145 4.00 -8.35 4.26
C ILE A 145 4.72 -9.53 4.92
N LEU A 146 4.04 -10.32 5.75
CA LEU A 146 4.58 -11.52 6.39
C LEU A 146 4.72 -12.71 5.42
N TYR A 147 4.05 -12.66 4.28
CA TYR A 147 4.04 -13.73 3.27
C TYR A 147 4.98 -13.36 2.11
N PRO A 148 6.18 -13.98 2.05
CA PRO A 148 7.18 -13.62 1.04
C PRO A 148 6.70 -13.81 -0.40
N GLU A 149 5.76 -14.73 -0.62
CA GLU A 149 5.19 -15.06 -1.93
C GLU A 149 4.54 -13.84 -2.57
N ILE A 150 3.81 -13.02 -1.80
CA ILE A 150 3.10 -11.83 -2.30
C ILE A 150 4.11 -10.83 -2.87
N ALA A 151 5.10 -10.45 -2.08
CA ALA A 151 6.14 -9.50 -2.52
C ALA A 151 6.95 -10.06 -3.70
N ARG A 152 7.26 -11.37 -3.64
CA ARG A 152 8.04 -12.03 -4.69
C ARG A 152 7.30 -12.06 -6.03
N MET A 153 6.01 -12.34 -6.03
CA MET A 153 5.19 -12.32 -7.26
C MET A 153 5.17 -10.93 -7.89
N HIS A 154 4.98 -9.86 -7.10
CA HIS A 154 5.07 -8.50 -7.61
C HIS A 154 6.47 -8.18 -8.16
N ALA A 155 7.53 -8.59 -7.47
CA ALA A 155 8.91 -8.39 -7.92
C ALA A 155 9.21 -9.12 -9.23
N MET A 156 8.74 -10.36 -9.39
CA MET A 156 8.88 -11.14 -10.62
C MET A 156 8.12 -10.52 -11.80
N LYS A 157 7.06 -9.76 -11.54
CA LYS A 157 6.35 -8.94 -12.52
C LYS A 157 6.98 -7.56 -12.72
N GLY A 158 8.13 -7.29 -12.07
CA GLY A 158 8.97 -6.13 -12.29
C GLY A 158 8.75 -4.97 -11.34
N ALA A 159 7.94 -5.10 -10.28
CA ALA A 159 7.74 -4.04 -9.30
C ALA A 159 9.06 -3.50 -8.73
N GLU A 160 9.19 -2.19 -8.69
CA GLU A 160 10.37 -1.47 -8.18
C GLU A 160 10.09 -0.83 -6.81
N VAL A 161 8.82 -0.50 -6.57
CA VAL A 161 8.33 0.09 -5.32
C VAL A 161 7.11 -0.70 -4.85
N LEU A 162 7.20 -1.22 -3.65
CA LEU A 162 6.12 -1.94 -2.96
C LEU A 162 5.49 -0.99 -1.93
N LEU A 163 4.28 -0.54 -2.20
CA LEU A 163 3.51 0.32 -1.28
C LEU A 163 2.77 -0.56 -0.29
N HIS A 164 2.92 -0.27 0.99
CA HIS A 164 2.41 -1.09 2.07
C HIS A 164 1.53 -0.27 3.03
N PRO A 165 0.26 -0.03 2.68
CA PRO A 165 -0.75 0.42 3.64
C PRO A 165 -0.91 -0.62 4.75
N THR A 166 -0.72 -0.22 6.00
CA THR A 166 -0.80 -1.15 7.12
C THR A 166 -1.41 -0.50 8.36
N SER A 167 -1.83 -1.34 9.28
CA SER A 167 -2.30 -1.01 10.61
C SER A 167 -1.69 -2.01 11.58
N GLU A 168 -0.67 -1.59 12.29
CA GLU A 168 0.12 -2.45 13.17
C GLU A 168 -0.07 -2.05 14.61
N VAL A 169 -0.25 -3.04 15.45
CA VAL A 169 -0.23 -2.85 16.90
C VAL A 169 1.14 -2.36 17.31
N GLY A 170 1.18 -1.30 18.10
CA GLY A 170 2.40 -0.74 18.65
C GLY A 170 3.15 -1.72 19.54
N SER A 171 4.46 -1.71 19.41
CA SER A 171 5.35 -2.48 20.28
C SER A 171 6.67 -1.73 20.43
N PRO A 172 7.22 -1.64 21.65
CA PRO A 172 8.55 -1.11 21.87
C PRO A 172 9.64 -2.06 21.35
N ALA A 173 9.29 -3.30 21.06
CA ALA A 173 10.19 -4.29 20.47
C ALA A 173 10.00 -4.37 18.96
N LEU A 174 11.04 -4.81 18.26
CA LEU A 174 10.99 -5.06 16.83
C LEU A 174 9.94 -6.12 16.51
N THR A 175 8.92 -5.78 15.74
CA THR A 175 7.84 -6.69 15.36
C THR A 175 8.20 -7.57 14.18
N ALA A 176 7.45 -8.66 14.01
CA ALA A 176 7.58 -9.52 12.80
C ALA A 176 7.37 -8.73 11.51
N LYS A 177 6.42 -7.78 11.50
CA LYS A 177 6.17 -6.92 10.33
C LYS A 177 7.34 -5.98 10.05
N ASP A 178 8.00 -5.42 11.06
CA ASP A 178 9.19 -4.59 10.87
C ASP A 178 10.34 -5.36 10.23
N ILE A 179 10.56 -6.59 10.69
CA ILE A 179 11.55 -7.50 10.09
C ILE A 179 11.16 -7.82 8.65
N ALA A 180 9.88 -8.15 8.43
CA ALA A 180 9.37 -8.51 7.11
C ALA A 180 9.50 -7.36 6.10
N LYS A 181 9.23 -6.10 6.46
CA LYS A 181 9.43 -4.94 5.58
C LYS A 181 10.83 -4.90 5.00
N ARG A 182 11.84 -5.10 5.86
CA ARG A 182 13.24 -5.12 5.44
C ARG A 182 13.58 -6.37 4.63
N ALA A 183 13.08 -7.54 5.03
CA ALA A 183 13.29 -8.79 4.29
C ALA A 183 12.68 -8.71 2.88
N ARG A 184 11.42 -8.22 2.76
CA ARG A 184 10.77 -8.07 1.44
C ARG A 184 11.51 -7.10 0.54
N ALA A 185 12.07 -6.01 1.09
CA ALA A 185 12.88 -5.07 0.33
C ALA A 185 14.11 -5.76 -0.27
N ILE A 186 14.85 -6.54 0.54
CA ILE A 186 16.05 -7.27 0.12
C ILE A 186 15.70 -8.35 -0.92
N GLU A 187 14.79 -9.25 -0.58
CA GLU A 187 14.43 -10.41 -1.41
C GLU A 187 13.84 -10.01 -2.76
N SER A 188 13.07 -8.92 -2.78
CA SER A 188 12.43 -8.39 -3.99
C SER A 188 13.30 -7.40 -4.73
N MET A 189 14.44 -6.99 -4.15
CA MET A 189 15.27 -5.91 -4.67
C MET A 189 14.42 -4.69 -5.04
N ALA A 190 13.55 -4.26 -4.13
CA ALA A 190 12.59 -3.17 -4.33
C ALA A 190 12.58 -2.26 -3.10
N TYR A 191 12.12 -1.02 -3.30
CA TYR A 191 11.77 -0.19 -2.16
C TYR A 191 10.49 -0.69 -1.50
N VAL A 192 10.43 -0.60 -0.17
CA VAL A 192 9.19 -0.77 0.59
C VAL A 192 8.82 0.57 1.22
N VAL A 193 7.66 1.08 0.87
CA VAL A 193 7.07 2.31 1.42
C VAL A 193 5.90 1.91 2.30
N SER A 194 6.14 1.83 3.59
CA SER A 194 5.15 1.38 4.58
C SER A 194 4.53 2.56 5.31
N ALA A 195 3.22 2.71 5.19
CA ALA A 195 2.44 3.70 5.91
C ALA A 195 1.57 3.02 6.97
N ASN A 196 1.82 3.31 8.25
CA ASN A 196 1.08 2.77 9.37
C ASN A 196 0.17 3.82 10.00
N SER A 197 -1.01 3.39 10.45
CA SER A 197 -1.92 4.26 11.22
C SER A 197 -1.27 4.66 12.55
N ALA A 198 -1.37 5.94 12.91
CA ALA A 198 -0.84 6.44 14.18
C ALA A 198 -1.79 6.16 15.35
N SER A 199 -3.10 6.12 15.06
CA SER A 199 -4.15 5.76 16.02
C SER A 199 -5.41 5.33 15.28
N ILE A 200 -6.32 4.69 15.99
CA ILE A 200 -7.68 4.40 15.53
C ILE A 200 -8.64 4.98 16.56
N GLU A 201 -9.58 5.79 16.11
CA GLU A 201 -10.53 6.48 16.98
C GLU A 201 -11.98 6.13 16.61
N GLY A 202 -12.91 6.36 17.54
CA GLY A 202 -14.33 6.19 17.31
C GLY A 202 -14.84 4.73 17.30
N ILE A 203 -14.03 3.77 17.73
CA ILE A 203 -14.40 2.36 17.86
C ILE A 203 -14.01 1.81 19.24
N ALA A 204 -14.54 0.63 19.59
CA ALA A 204 -14.35 0.01 20.91
C ALA A 204 -12.99 -0.71 21.08
N VAL A 205 -11.92 -0.16 20.51
CA VAL A 205 -10.53 -0.61 20.75
C VAL A 205 -9.70 0.58 21.22
N PRO A 206 -8.63 0.37 21.99
CA PRO A 206 -7.76 1.45 22.40
C PRO A 206 -7.19 2.22 21.19
N ALA A 207 -7.18 3.55 21.27
CA ALA A 207 -6.65 4.39 20.19
C ALA A 207 -5.19 4.02 19.83
N ALA A 208 -4.40 3.63 20.82
CA ALA A 208 -3.03 3.17 20.67
C ALA A 208 -2.88 1.72 20.16
N SER A 209 -3.93 1.11 19.60
CA SER A 209 -3.84 -0.20 18.94
C SER A 209 -2.97 -0.17 17.69
N THR A 210 -2.71 1.02 17.15
CA THR A 210 -1.70 1.31 16.13
C THR A 210 -0.85 2.48 16.61
N ASP A 211 0.41 2.55 16.22
CA ASP A 211 1.32 3.53 16.81
C ASP A 211 2.21 4.32 15.83
N GLY A 212 1.92 4.27 14.56
CA GLY A 212 2.70 5.00 13.56
C GLY A 212 3.94 4.24 13.10
N MET A 213 5.13 4.83 13.22
CA MET A 213 6.40 4.24 12.74
C MET A 213 6.39 3.92 11.24
N SER A 214 5.70 4.73 10.44
CA SER A 214 5.77 4.66 8.98
C SER A 214 7.20 4.76 8.51
N LYS A 215 7.62 3.96 7.54
CA LYS A 215 9.02 3.93 7.11
C LYS A 215 9.19 3.66 5.62
N ILE A 216 10.35 4.08 5.11
CA ILE A 216 10.79 3.77 3.76
C ILE A 216 12.09 2.97 3.86
N VAL A 217 12.11 1.80 3.21
CA VAL A 217 13.23 0.86 3.21
C VAL A 217 13.75 0.72 1.78
N ASP A 218 15.07 0.80 1.59
CA ASP A 218 15.69 0.57 0.29
C ASP A 218 15.88 -0.94 0.00
N TRP A 219 16.26 -1.26 -1.22
CA TRP A 219 16.45 -2.64 -1.68
C TRP A 219 17.60 -3.41 -0.99
N ASN A 220 18.41 -2.75 -0.17
CA ASN A 220 19.41 -3.39 0.68
C ASN A 220 18.91 -3.63 2.10
N GLY A 221 17.63 -3.30 2.37
CA GLY A 221 17.02 -3.42 3.69
C GLY A 221 17.41 -2.29 4.65
N LYS A 222 18.02 -1.20 4.15
CA LYS A 222 18.31 -0.01 4.95
C LYS A 222 17.06 0.83 5.12
N VAL A 223 16.72 1.16 6.36
CA VAL A 223 15.68 2.13 6.67
C VAL A 223 16.22 3.52 6.33
N LEU A 224 15.64 4.16 5.31
CA LEU A 224 16.02 5.52 4.88
C LEU A 224 15.43 6.57 5.82
N VAL A 225 14.23 6.34 6.28
CA VAL A 225 13.49 7.21 7.20
C VAL A 225 12.46 6.40 7.97
N GLU A 226 12.21 6.77 9.21
CA GLU A 226 11.14 6.25 10.05
C GLU A 226 10.46 7.40 10.78
N ALA A 227 9.13 7.40 10.79
CA ALA A 227 8.33 8.35 11.58
C ALA A 227 8.31 7.94 13.05
N GLY A 228 8.00 8.88 13.93
CA GLY A 228 7.81 8.60 15.35
C GLY A 228 6.53 7.80 15.65
N THR A 229 6.33 7.53 16.94
CA THR A 229 5.17 6.81 17.47
C THR A 229 4.08 7.76 17.97
N GLY A 230 2.82 7.29 17.97
CA GLY A 230 1.70 7.96 18.65
C GLY A 230 1.17 9.22 18.02
N GLU A 231 1.74 9.68 16.92
CA GLU A 231 1.33 10.92 16.24
C GLU A 231 1.21 10.74 14.73
N THR A 232 0.36 11.56 14.12
CA THR A 232 0.30 11.65 12.66
C THR A 232 1.55 12.34 12.13
N MET A 233 2.48 11.55 11.62
CA MET A 233 3.77 12.01 11.09
C MET A 233 3.95 11.58 9.63
N VAL A 234 4.78 12.33 8.92
CA VAL A 234 5.17 12.03 7.54
C VAL A 234 6.61 11.55 7.50
N ALA A 235 6.81 10.29 7.09
CA ALA A 235 8.13 9.79 6.71
C ALA A 235 8.35 10.08 5.23
N ASN A 236 9.45 10.74 4.86
CA ASN A 236 9.73 11.07 3.46
C ASN A 236 11.20 10.81 3.11
N ALA A 237 11.44 10.33 1.90
CA ALA A 237 12.79 10.11 1.37
C ALA A 237 12.80 10.23 -0.15
N VAL A 238 13.96 10.50 -0.70
CA VAL A 238 14.20 10.42 -2.14
C VAL A 238 14.48 8.97 -2.51
N ILE A 239 13.80 8.47 -3.52
CA ILE A 239 13.97 7.13 -4.09
C ILE A 239 14.85 7.23 -5.33
N ASP A 240 15.94 6.46 -5.37
CA ASP A 240 16.89 6.39 -6.50
C ASP A 240 16.61 5.15 -7.35
N LEU A 241 15.68 5.25 -8.29
CA LEU A 241 15.37 4.16 -9.22
C LEU A 241 16.51 3.85 -10.20
N PRO A 242 17.27 4.82 -10.72
CA PRO A 242 18.46 4.53 -11.52
C PRO A 242 19.43 3.59 -10.81
N ALA A 243 19.76 3.85 -9.54
CA ALA A 243 20.67 3.01 -8.75
C ALA A 243 20.08 1.60 -8.50
N LEU A 244 18.78 1.50 -8.22
CA LEU A 244 18.09 0.22 -8.10
C LEU A 244 18.18 -0.58 -9.41
N ARG A 245 17.86 0.04 -10.53
CA ARG A 245 17.89 -0.59 -11.87
C ARG A 245 19.30 -1.04 -12.26
N ASP A 246 20.31 -0.25 -11.94
CA ASP A 246 21.69 -0.62 -12.15
C ASP A 246 22.06 -1.85 -11.31
N THR A 247 21.67 -1.88 -10.04
CA THR A 247 21.90 -3.04 -9.16
C THR A 247 21.20 -4.30 -9.70
N ARG A 248 19.98 -4.20 -10.19
CA ARG A 248 19.26 -5.33 -10.79
C ARG A 248 19.88 -5.87 -12.09
N ARG A 249 20.62 -5.05 -12.82
CA ARG A 249 21.32 -5.46 -14.06
C ARG A 249 22.64 -6.17 -13.79
N ARG A 250 23.26 -5.91 -12.65
CA ARG A 250 24.56 -6.50 -12.31
C ARG A 250 24.39 -7.97 -11.93
N THR A 251 25.21 -8.83 -12.51
CA THR A 251 25.32 -10.21 -12.05
C THR A 251 26.11 -10.23 -10.74
N GLY A 252 25.60 -10.93 -9.75
CA GLY A 252 26.27 -11.00 -8.45
C GLY A 252 25.51 -11.90 -7.46
N MET A 253 26.17 -12.22 -6.36
CA MET A 253 25.59 -13.09 -5.33
C MET A 253 24.36 -12.46 -4.66
N THR A 254 24.29 -11.13 -4.65
CA THR A 254 23.21 -10.35 -4.03
C THR A 254 22.08 -9.99 -4.99
N ASN A 255 22.18 -10.38 -6.27
CA ASN A 255 21.08 -10.18 -7.21
C ASN A 255 20.09 -11.35 -7.14
N PHE A 256 19.09 -11.22 -6.25
CA PHE A 256 18.08 -12.26 -6.00
C PHE A 256 17.04 -12.40 -7.11
N LEU A 257 16.99 -11.48 -8.08
CA LEU A 257 16.07 -11.54 -9.23
C LEU A 257 16.71 -12.19 -10.46
N ALA A 258 18.02 -12.21 -10.54
CA ALA A 258 18.76 -12.77 -11.69
C ALA A 258 18.97 -14.30 -11.62
N ARG A 259 18.43 -14.97 -10.63
CA ARG A 259 18.64 -16.41 -10.39
C ARG A 259 17.36 -17.21 -10.41
#